data_601bbf7753136b264a6a2e55d642df6d
#
_entry.id   601bbf7753136b264a6a2e55d642df6d
#
_cell.length_a   1.000
_cell.length_b   1.000
_cell.length_c   1.000
_cell.angle_alpha   90.00
_cell.angle_beta   90.00
_cell.angle_gamma   90.00
#
_symmetry.space_group_name_H-M   'P 1'
#
loop_
_entity.id
_entity.type
_entity.pdbx_description
1 polymer ?
#
loop_
_entity_poly.entity_id
_entity_poly.type
_entity_poly.pdbx_seq_one_letter_code
_entity_poly.pdbx_strand_id
1 'polypeptide(L)'
;MVKYTIKMLQRASDDLDTIYNHIADDLKEIGSAEKMADSLEDAILSLDEKPYRGSIRRTGAFANRGYRQIFVKNFTIVYRIDEAKKMAVIVTVRYTPSSF
;
A
#
# COMPACT_ATOMS: atom_id res chain seq x y z
N MET A 1 9.19 -12.76 -18.41
CA MET A 1 8.30 -11.85 -17.68
C MET A 1 9.05 -10.62 -17.20
N VAL A 2 8.52 -9.45 -17.46
CA VAL A 2 9.16 -8.22 -17.00
C VAL A 2 8.78 -7.98 -15.55
N LYS A 3 9.77 -7.75 -14.71
CA LYS A 3 9.54 -7.37 -13.32
C LYS A 3 9.58 -5.85 -13.20
N TYR A 4 8.69 -5.34 -12.37
CA TYR A 4 8.65 -3.91 -12.07
C TYR A 4 9.43 -3.66 -10.79
N THR A 5 10.11 -2.53 -10.73
CA THR A 5 10.78 -2.10 -9.51
C THR A 5 9.75 -1.49 -8.57
N ILE A 6 9.82 -1.83 -7.30
CA ILE A 6 8.95 -1.24 -6.28
C ILE A 6 9.66 -0.03 -5.68
N LYS A 7 8.99 1.11 -5.71
CA LYS A 7 9.47 2.32 -5.05
C LYS A 7 8.47 2.76 -4.01
N MET A 8 8.93 3.01 -2.79
CA MET A 8 8.08 3.54 -1.73
C MET A 8 8.36 5.01 -1.54
N LEU A 9 7.33 5.84 -1.64
CA LEU A 9 7.46 7.23 -1.25
C LEU A 9 7.60 7.31 0.27
N GLN A 10 8.27 8.34 0.75
CA GLN A 10 8.49 8.54 2.19
C GLN A 10 7.16 8.51 2.95
N ARG A 11 6.13 9.10 2.39
CA ARG A 11 4.79 9.09 2.97
C ARG A 11 4.28 7.67 3.22
N ALA A 12 4.47 6.75 2.26
CA ALA A 12 4.02 5.38 2.41
C ALA A 12 4.81 4.65 3.50
N SER A 13 6.11 4.88 3.58
CA SER A 13 6.94 4.31 4.64
C SER A 13 6.51 4.81 6.01
N ASP A 14 6.24 6.11 6.12
CA ASP A 14 5.76 6.71 7.36
C ASP A 14 4.41 6.17 7.75
N ASP A 15 3.52 5.95 6.78
CA ASP A 15 2.20 5.37 7.01
C ASP A 15 2.33 3.95 7.60
N LEU A 16 3.23 3.13 7.06
CA LEU A 16 3.45 1.78 7.55
C LEU A 16 3.96 1.80 8.99
N ASP A 17 4.90 2.69 9.30
CA ASP A 17 5.42 2.84 10.66
C ASP A 17 4.31 3.25 11.62
N THR A 18 3.46 4.18 11.21
CA THR A 18 2.32 4.64 12.02
C THR A 18 1.35 3.50 12.29
N ILE A 19 1.04 2.71 11.26
CA ILE A 19 0.13 1.56 11.41
C ILE A 19 0.73 0.53 12.37
N TYR A 20 2.01 0.18 12.18
CA TYR A 20 2.69 -0.77 13.05
C TYR A 20 2.67 -0.29 14.52
N ASN A 21 3.07 0.95 14.74
CA ASN A 21 3.14 1.51 16.07
C ASN A 21 1.78 1.60 16.75
N HIS A 22 0.73 1.91 15.98
CA HIS A 22 -0.63 1.95 16.51
C HIS A 22 -1.03 0.56 17.08
N ILE A 23 -0.82 -0.48 16.28
CA ILE A 23 -1.20 -1.84 16.69
C ILE A 23 -0.31 -2.34 17.82
N ALA A 24 1.00 -2.12 17.73
CA ALA A 24 1.94 -2.63 18.72
C ALA A 24 1.83 -1.89 20.06
N ASP A 25 1.73 -0.56 20.01
CA ASP A 25 1.81 0.29 21.20
C ASP A 25 0.44 0.58 21.79
N ASP A 26 -0.51 1.02 20.95
CA ASP A 26 -1.83 1.44 21.43
C ASP A 26 -2.71 0.24 21.78
N LEU A 27 -2.68 -0.80 20.94
CA LEU A 27 -3.45 -2.01 21.17
C LEU A 27 -2.67 -3.08 21.91
N LYS A 28 -1.36 -2.86 22.14
CA LYS A 28 -0.46 -3.77 22.84
C LYS A 28 -0.46 -5.18 22.27
N GLU A 29 -0.57 -5.28 20.94
CA GLU A 29 -0.61 -6.56 20.23
C GLU A 29 0.53 -6.65 19.22
N ILE A 30 1.75 -6.87 19.72
CA ILE A 30 2.95 -6.91 18.88
C ILE A 30 2.84 -8.00 17.81
N GLY A 31 2.34 -9.18 18.17
CA GLY A 31 2.16 -10.27 17.20
C GLY A 31 1.22 -9.90 16.06
N SER A 32 0.12 -9.21 16.38
CA SER A 32 -0.82 -8.73 15.37
C SER A 32 -0.20 -7.65 14.50
N ALA A 33 0.61 -6.77 15.10
CA ALA A 33 1.31 -5.73 14.35
C ALA A 33 2.28 -6.33 13.35
N GLU A 34 3.04 -7.35 13.75
CA GLU A 34 3.97 -8.03 12.85
C GLU A 34 3.25 -8.74 11.71
N LYS A 35 2.14 -9.43 11.99
CA LYS A 35 1.34 -10.09 10.97
C LYS A 35 0.77 -9.10 9.96
N MET A 36 0.29 -7.96 10.45
CA MET A 36 -0.23 -6.91 9.57
C MET A 36 0.87 -6.33 8.70
N ALA A 37 2.04 -6.04 9.28
CA ALA A 37 3.18 -5.53 8.53
C ALA A 37 3.58 -6.51 7.43
N ASP A 38 3.65 -7.80 7.74
CA ASP A 38 3.99 -8.84 6.76
C ASP A 38 2.96 -8.90 5.64
N SER A 39 1.67 -8.83 5.98
CA SER A 39 0.60 -8.87 4.98
C SER A 39 0.67 -7.67 4.03
N LEU A 40 0.95 -6.49 4.57
CA LEU A 40 1.09 -5.27 3.77
C LEU A 40 2.34 -5.34 2.87
N GLU A 41 3.46 -5.81 3.42
CA GLU A 41 4.69 -5.98 2.65
C GLU A 41 4.51 -6.99 1.52
N ASP A 42 3.88 -8.13 1.80
CA ASP A 42 3.65 -9.17 0.79
C ASP A 42 2.79 -8.61 -0.36
N ALA A 43 1.76 -7.85 -0.04
CA ALA A 43 0.92 -7.24 -1.05
C ALA A 43 1.70 -6.24 -1.90
N ILE A 44 2.52 -5.41 -1.27
CA ILE A 44 3.36 -4.44 -1.99
C ILE A 44 4.35 -5.16 -2.90
N LEU A 45 5.05 -6.17 -2.38
CA LEU A 45 6.05 -6.90 -3.15
C LEU A 45 5.43 -7.66 -4.34
N SER A 46 4.19 -8.10 -4.22
CA SER A 46 3.51 -8.79 -5.32
C SER A 46 3.34 -7.92 -6.56
N LEU A 47 3.46 -6.61 -6.42
CA LEU A 47 3.34 -5.68 -7.53
C LEU A 47 4.54 -5.72 -8.47
N ASP A 48 5.65 -6.35 -8.07
CA ASP A 48 6.81 -6.50 -8.94
C ASP A 48 6.49 -7.38 -10.14
N GLU A 49 5.66 -8.40 -9.97
CA GLU A 49 5.25 -9.30 -11.04
C GLU A 49 3.86 -8.98 -11.59
N LYS A 50 2.98 -8.45 -10.74
CA LYS A 50 1.58 -8.17 -11.12
C LYS A 50 1.20 -6.74 -10.75
N PRO A 51 1.81 -5.74 -11.39
CA PRO A 51 1.53 -4.33 -11.02
C PRO A 51 0.09 -3.91 -11.31
N TYR A 52 -0.59 -4.59 -12.24
CA TYR A 52 -1.97 -4.25 -12.60
C TYR A 52 -3.02 -5.03 -11.83
N ARG A 53 -2.64 -5.74 -10.77
CA ARG A 53 -3.59 -6.54 -9.99
C ARG A 53 -4.61 -5.68 -9.24
N GLY A 54 -4.25 -4.45 -8.91
CA GLY A 54 -5.15 -3.54 -8.20
C GLY A 54 -6.15 -2.88 -9.13
N SER A 55 -7.25 -2.41 -8.56
CA SER A 55 -8.27 -1.69 -9.32
C SER A 55 -7.93 -0.20 -9.41
N ILE A 56 -8.49 0.47 -10.43
CA ILE A 56 -8.34 1.92 -10.58
C ILE A 56 -9.10 2.59 -9.44
N ARG A 57 -8.47 3.58 -8.80
CA ARG A 57 -9.12 4.34 -7.72
C ARG A 57 -10.03 5.40 -8.32
N ARG A 58 -11.32 5.32 -7.99
CA ARG A 58 -12.35 6.17 -8.59
C ARG A 58 -13.02 7.12 -7.61
N THR A 59 -12.78 6.98 -6.32
CA THR A 59 -13.39 7.83 -5.29
C THR A 59 -12.36 8.26 -4.26
N GLY A 60 -12.63 9.37 -3.58
CA GLY A 60 -11.77 9.88 -2.52
C GLY A 60 -10.49 10.51 -3.05
N ALA A 61 -9.51 10.62 -2.17
CA ALA A 61 -8.20 11.17 -2.53
C ALA A 61 -7.54 10.31 -3.61
N PHE A 62 -6.84 10.93 -4.53
CA PHE A 62 -6.17 10.30 -5.67
C PHE A 62 -7.11 9.69 -6.70
N ALA A 63 -8.43 9.96 -6.59
CA ALA A 63 -9.41 9.42 -7.54
C ALA A 63 -9.23 10.01 -8.94
N ASN A 64 -9.49 9.18 -9.96
CA ASN A 64 -9.54 9.59 -11.36
C ASN A 64 -8.23 10.23 -11.88
N ARG A 65 -7.10 9.82 -11.32
CA ARG A 65 -5.78 10.31 -11.73
C ARG A 65 -4.84 9.17 -12.15
N GLY A 66 -5.39 8.00 -12.45
CA GLY A 66 -4.59 6.86 -12.85
C GLY A 66 -3.98 6.08 -11.70
N TYR A 67 -4.28 6.44 -10.47
CA TYR A 67 -3.81 5.68 -9.32
C TYR A 67 -4.61 4.39 -9.18
N ARG A 68 -3.94 3.36 -8.66
CA ARG A 68 -4.54 2.06 -8.40
C ARG A 68 -4.55 1.79 -6.91
N GLN A 69 -5.34 0.80 -6.50
CA GLN A 69 -5.47 0.44 -5.09
C GLN A 69 -5.55 -1.06 -4.90
N ILE A 70 -5.00 -1.52 -3.78
CA ILE A 70 -5.16 -2.89 -3.30
C ILE A 70 -5.69 -2.82 -1.88
N PHE A 71 -6.63 -3.71 -1.57
CA PHE A 71 -7.15 -3.81 -0.21
C PHE A 71 -6.47 -4.97 0.51
N VAL A 72 -5.94 -4.69 1.69
CA VAL A 72 -5.31 -5.69 2.55
C VAL A 72 -5.97 -5.58 3.92
N LYS A 73 -6.86 -6.51 4.23
CA LYS A 73 -7.65 -6.47 5.47
C LYS A 73 -8.38 -5.12 5.56
N ASN A 74 -8.11 -4.33 6.58
CA ASN A 74 -8.79 -3.04 6.78
C ASN A 74 -8.00 -1.86 6.20
N PHE A 75 -6.99 -2.13 5.37
CA PHE A 75 -6.13 -1.08 4.82
C PHE A 75 -6.21 -1.03 3.31
N THR A 76 -6.00 0.16 2.78
CA THR A 76 -5.91 0.41 1.34
C THR A 76 -4.52 0.90 1.00
N ILE A 77 -3.87 0.22 0.06
CA ILE A 77 -2.58 0.64 -0.49
C ILE A 77 -2.86 1.35 -1.81
N VAL A 78 -2.48 2.61 -1.90
CA VAL A 78 -2.62 3.40 -3.13
C VAL A 78 -1.27 3.47 -3.81
N TYR A 79 -1.24 3.15 -5.10
CA TYR A 79 -0.01 3.14 -5.87
C TYR A 79 -0.26 3.60 -7.29
N ARG A 80 0.81 3.89 -8.01
CA ARG A 80 0.74 4.20 -9.44
C ARG A 80 1.80 3.42 -10.18
N ILE A 81 1.60 3.26 -11.48
CA ILE A 81 2.54 2.54 -12.33
C ILE A 81 3.21 3.52 -13.27
N ASP A 82 4.54 3.52 -13.27
CA ASP A 82 5.35 4.27 -14.22
C ASP A 82 5.83 3.27 -15.27
N GLU A 83 5.10 3.19 -16.39
CA GLU A 83 5.42 2.23 -17.45
C GLU A 83 6.76 2.50 -18.12
N ALA A 84 7.10 3.77 -18.27
CA ALA A 84 8.36 4.13 -18.92
C ALA A 84 9.56 3.60 -18.16
N LYS A 85 9.47 3.63 -16.83
CA LYS A 85 10.54 3.15 -15.94
C LYS A 85 10.30 1.74 -15.42
N LYS A 86 9.19 1.12 -15.77
CA LYS A 86 8.78 -0.19 -15.25
C LYS A 86 8.85 -0.22 -13.72
N MET A 87 8.09 0.68 -13.12
CA MET A 87 8.14 0.93 -11.69
C MET A 87 6.74 1.01 -11.12
N ALA A 88 6.52 0.38 -9.96
CA ALA A 88 5.30 0.53 -9.17
C ALA A 88 5.65 1.43 -7.99
N VAL A 89 5.01 2.59 -7.91
CA VAL A 89 5.30 3.60 -6.90
C VAL A 89 4.21 3.57 -5.84
N ILE A 90 4.56 3.19 -4.63
CA ILE A 90 3.63 3.11 -3.51
C ILE A 90 3.50 4.52 -2.93
N VAL A 91 2.28 5.06 -2.97
CA VAL A 91 2.03 6.46 -2.61
C VAL A 91 1.64 6.60 -1.15
N THR A 92 0.70 5.79 -0.69
CA THR A 92 0.23 5.86 0.70
C THR A 92 -0.44 4.56 1.10
N VAL A 93 -0.52 4.32 2.41
CA VAL A 93 -1.27 3.20 2.99
C VAL A 93 -2.20 3.79 4.03
N ARG A 94 -3.50 3.56 3.88
CA ARG A 94 -4.51 4.17 4.75
C ARG A 94 -5.47 3.13 5.30
N TYR A 95 -6.00 3.41 6.47
CA TYR A 95 -7.08 2.63 7.05
C TYR A 95 -8.33 2.82 6.18
N THR A 96 -8.85 1.73 5.62
CA THR A 96 -9.93 1.80 4.62
C THR A 96 -11.20 2.51 5.12
N PRO A 97 -11.68 2.25 6.36
CA PRO A 97 -12.86 2.95 6.86
C PRO A 97 -12.69 4.45 7.04
N SER A 98 -11.44 4.95 7.06
CA SER A 98 -11.20 6.40 7.13
C SER A 98 -11.52 7.02 5.79
N SER A 99 -12.23 8.14 5.82
CA SER A 99 -12.55 8.87 4.61
C SER A 99 -11.32 9.63 4.12
N PHE A 100 -10.85 9.31 2.93
CA PHE A 100 -9.73 10.02 2.31
C PHE A 100 -9.80 9.98 0.79
#